data_d35f9634b4a0288fb72657099c59ace4
#
_entry.id   d35f9634b4a0288fb72657099c59ace4
#
_cell.length_a   1.000
_cell.length_b   1.000
_cell.length_c   1.000
_cell.angle_alpha   90.00
_cell.angle_beta   90.00
_cell.angle_gamma   90.00
#
_symmetry.space_group_name_H-M   'P 1'
#
loop_
_entity.id
_entity.type
_entity.pdbx_description
1 polymer ?
#
loop_
_entity_poly.entity_id
_entity_poly.type
_entity_poly.pdbx_seq_one_letter_code
_entity_poly.pdbx_strand_id
1 'polypeptide(L)'
;MITTAKRLDIVEEYYFSSKLREVRQLASEGKPIINMGIGSPDLKPSQAVIDAVNLAMQDENAHQYQSYQGLPELRKGMADFYQSNYGVALNPNTEILPLMGSKEGIMHSSLAFLNEGDQVLIPNPGYPTYSSVTNLVGAVPVYYDL
;
A
#
# COMPACT_ATOMS: atom_id res chain seq x y z
N MET A 1 13.86 20.17 -24.48
CA MET A 1 12.52 19.69 -24.04
C MET A 1 12.76 18.52 -23.09
N ILE A 2 12.18 18.53 -21.90
CA ILE A 2 12.31 17.41 -20.95
C ILE A 2 11.29 16.34 -21.34
N THR A 3 11.72 15.10 -21.54
CA THR A 3 10.86 13.96 -21.86
C THR A 3 10.77 13.03 -20.65
N THR A 4 9.66 12.31 -20.51
CA THR A 4 9.48 11.27 -19.50
C THR A 4 10.39 10.08 -19.75
N ALA A 5 10.68 9.31 -18.70
CA ALA A 5 11.43 8.06 -18.85
C ALA A 5 10.58 7.02 -19.62
N LYS A 6 11.22 6.24 -20.51
CA LYS A 6 10.54 5.20 -21.33
C LYS A 6 9.70 4.21 -20.52
N ARG A 7 10.11 3.92 -19.27
CA ARG A 7 9.33 3.05 -18.37
C ARG A 7 7.93 3.58 -18.04
N LEU A 8 7.66 4.86 -18.28
CA LEU A 8 6.34 5.46 -18.07
C LEU A 8 5.44 5.35 -19.32
N ASP A 9 5.96 4.97 -20.47
CA ASP A 9 5.18 4.82 -21.70
C ASP A 9 4.15 3.67 -21.61
N ILE A 10 4.38 2.74 -20.68
CA ILE A 10 3.50 1.59 -20.40
C ILE A 10 2.57 1.80 -19.20
N VAL A 11 2.65 2.98 -18.56
CA VAL A 11 1.81 3.30 -17.40
C VAL A 11 0.47 3.82 -17.89
N GLU A 12 -0.57 3.02 -17.68
CA GLU A 12 -1.93 3.40 -17.95
C GLU A 12 -2.58 4.05 -16.73
N GLU A 13 -3.59 4.90 -16.99
CA GLU A 13 -4.38 5.45 -15.90
C GLU A 13 -5.09 4.33 -15.14
N TYR A 14 -5.03 4.42 -13.81
CA TYR A 14 -5.71 3.47 -12.94
C TYR A 14 -7.21 3.44 -13.24
N TYR A 15 -7.73 2.27 -13.63
CA TYR A 15 -9.11 2.06 -14.07
C TYR A 15 -10.15 2.70 -13.12
N PHE A 16 -10.01 2.49 -11.81
CA PHE A 16 -10.93 3.05 -10.84
C PHE A 16 -10.90 4.58 -10.79
N SER A 17 -9.76 5.22 -11.07
CA SER A 17 -9.69 6.69 -11.13
C SER A 17 -10.58 7.25 -12.23
N SER A 18 -10.54 6.65 -13.41
CA SER A 18 -11.39 7.04 -14.55
C SER A 18 -12.87 6.78 -14.25
N LYS A 19 -13.20 5.62 -13.70
CA LYS A 19 -14.59 5.25 -13.38
C LYS A 19 -15.17 6.09 -12.26
N LEU A 20 -14.39 6.46 -11.26
CA LEU A 20 -14.87 7.37 -10.21
C LEU A 20 -15.12 8.81 -10.72
N ARG A 21 -14.36 9.26 -11.73
CA ARG A 21 -14.67 10.53 -12.39
C ARG A 21 -16.00 10.45 -13.12
N GLU A 22 -16.24 9.38 -13.87
CA GLU A 22 -17.51 9.12 -14.56
C GLU A 22 -18.69 9.10 -13.58
N VAL A 23 -18.57 8.36 -12.49
CA VAL A 23 -19.60 8.27 -11.43
C VAL A 23 -19.88 9.65 -10.84
N ARG A 24 -18.85 10.44 -10.51
CA ARG A 24 -19.04 11.81 -10.00
C ARG A 24 -19.74 12.71 -11.01
N GLN A 25 -19.40 12.61 -12.29
CA GLN A 25 -20.05 13.36 -13.34
C GLN A 25 -21.54 13.00 -13.43
N LEU A 26 -21.88 11.71 -13.51
CA LEU A 26 -23.26 11.25 -13.58
C LEU A 26 -24.08 11.69 -12.36
N ALA A 27 -23.50 11.66 -11.17
CA ALA A 27 -24.13 12.15 -9.94
C ALA A 27 -24.37 13.67 -10.01
N SER A 28 -23.43 14.44 -10.56
CA SER A 28 -23.58 15.89 -10.73
C SER A 28 -24.66 16.27 -11.75
N GLU A 29 -24.96 15.37 -12.68
CA GLU A 29 -26.06 15.49 -13.65
C GLU A 29 -27.43 15.11 -13.03
N GLY A 30 -27.48 14.82 -11.73
CA GLY A 30 -28.71 14.46 -11.03
C GLY A 30 -29.15 12.99 -11.22
N LYS A 31 -28.30 12.12 -11.78
CA LYS A 31 -28.62 10.70 -11.92
C LYS A 31 -28.53 9.99 -10.57
N PRO A 32 -29.49 9.12 -10.22
CA PRO A 32 -29.47 8.36 -8.97
C PRO A 32 -28.41 7.25 -9.04
N ILE A 33 -27.18 7.56 -8.66
CA ILE A 33 -26.05 6.61 -8.69
C ILE A 33 -25.80 6.05 -7.29
N ILE A 34 -25.77 4.72 -7.18
CA ILE A 34 -25.25 4.01 -6.01
C ILE A 34 -23.83 3.56 -6.35
N ASN A 35 -22.83 4.18 -5.71
CA ASN A 35 -21.43 3.84 -5.93
C ASN A 35 -21.03 2.66 -5.05
N MET A 36 -20.82 1.51 -5.68
CA MET A 36 -20.28 0.29 -5.04
C MET A 36 -18.84 -0.04 -5.51
N GLY A 37 -18.19 0.88 -6.18
CA GLY A 37 -16.86 0.66 -6.79
C GLY A 37 -15.69 0.79 -5.81
N ILE A 38 -15.90 1.35 -4.62
CA ILE A 38 -14.86 1.47 -3.59
C ILE A 38 -15.41 1.02 -2.24
N GLY A 39 -14.72 0.07 -1.62
CA GLY A 39 -14.92 -0.30 -0.23
C GLY A 39 -14.06 0.56 0.69
N SER A 40 -14.56 1.72 1.10
CA SER A 40 -13.92 2.51 2.16
C SER A 40 -14.46 2.09 3.53
N PRO A 41 -13.62 2.03 4.57
CA PRO A 41 -14.12 1.88 5.93
C PRO A 41 -15.11 3.00 6.26
N ASP A 42 -16.28 2.65 6.75
CA ASP A 42 -17.35 3.58 7.13
C ASP A 42 -17.43 3.83 8.64
N LEU A 43 -16.80 2.97 9.42
CA LEU A 43 -16.70 3.10 10.87
C LEU A 43 -15.40 3.79 11.27
N LYS A 44 -15.49 4.70 12.24
CA LYS A 44 -14.30 5.30 12.86
C LYS A 44 -13.53 4.25 13.68
N PRO A 45 -12.21 4.44 13.93
CA PRO A 45 -11.48 3.61 14.87
C PRO A 45 -12.11 3.60 16.26
N SER A 46 -11.82 2.59 17.07
CA SER A 46 -12.27 2.57 18.45
C SER A 46 -11.79 3.80 19.23
N GLN A 47 -12.55 4.23 20.24
CA GLN A 47 -12.17 5.40 21.02
C GLN A 47 -10.80 5.23 21.68
N ALA A 48 -10.46 4.02 22.13
CA ALA A 48 -9.15 3.71 22.71
C ALA A 48 -7.98 3.99 21.74
N VAL A 49 -8.15 3.71 20.43
CA VAL A 49 -7.13 4.04 19.41
C VAL A 49 -7.00 5.55 19.24
N ILE A 50 -8.14 6.24 19.18
CA ILE A 50 -8.16 7.71 19.03
C ILE A 50 -7.47 8.37 20.23
N ASP A 51 -7.76 7.92 21.44
CA ASP A 51 -7.19 8.46 22.67
C ASP A 51 -5.69 8.17 22.75
N ALA A 52 -5.24 6.98 22.34
CA ALA A 52 -3.82 6.64 22.29
C ALA A 52 -3.04 7.52 21.31
N VAL A 53 -3.61 7.81 20.13
CA VAL A 53 -2.98 8.73 19.15
C VAL A 53 -2.91 10.14 19.72
N ASN A 54 -3.98 10.64 20.32
CA ASN A 54 -4.01 11.96 20.95
C ASN A 54 -2.97 12.09 22.08
N LEU A 55 -2.82 11.04 22.88
CA LEU A 55 -1.81 11.01 23.93
C LEU A 55 -0.38 11.00 23.36
N ALA A 56 -0.13 10.16 22.36
CA ALA A 56 1.19 10.07 21.72
C ALA A 56 1.62 11.40 21.08
N MET A 57 0.69 12.16 20.50
CA MET A 57 0.97 13.46 19.90
C MET A 57 1.39 14.55 20.92
N GLN A 58 1.14 14.33 22.22
CA GLN A 58 1.54 15.26 23.29
C GLN A 58 2.97 15.02 23.77
N ASP A 59 3.62 13.94 23.37
CA ASP A 59 5.02 13.68 23.66
C ASP A 59 5.90 14.69 22.91
N GLU A 60 6.78 15.38 23.61
CA GLU A 60 7.69 16.39 23.03
C GLU A 60 8.59 15.82 21.93
N ASN A 61 8.86 14.52 21.96
CA ASN A 61 9.69 13.82 20.98
C ASN A 61 8.90 13.27 19.80
N ALA A 62 7.56 13.28 19.83
CA ALA A 62 6.72 12.73 18.77
C ALA A 62 6.90 13.42 17.40
N HIS A 63 7.42 14.66 17.41
CA HIS A 63 7.57 15.51 16.24
C HIS A 63 9.00 15.52 15.66
N GLN A 64 9.91 14.74 16.23
CA GLN A 64 11.30 14.64 15.78
C GLN A 64 11.45 13.62 14.63
N TYR A 65 12.56 13.72 13.90
CA TYR A 65 12.96 12.69 12.95
C TYR A 65 13.16 11.35 13.66
N GLN A 66 12.58 10.32 13.10
CA GLN A 66 12.72 8.96 13.60
C GLN A 66 13.73 8.16 12.76
N SER A 67 14.16 7.02 13.28
CA SER A 67 14.95 6.06 12.52
C SER A 67 14.20 5.63 11.26
N TYR A 68 14.91 5.49 10.13
CA TYR A 68 14.34 4.92 8.90
C TYR A 68 13.83 3.47 9.06
N GLN A 69 14.25 2.78 10.12
CA GLN A 69 13.69 1.47 10.48
C GLN A 69 12.36 1.56 11.23
N GLY A 70 11.89 2.75 11.55
CA GLY A 70 10.73 2.98 12.39
C GLY A 70 11.02 2.88 13.89
N LEU A 71 10.05 3.28 14.71
CA LEU A 71 10.16 3.26 16.17
C LEU A 71 10.34 1.82 16.68
N PRO A 72 11.26 1.56 17.63
CA PRO A 72 11.42 0.23 18.23
C PRO A 72 10.13 -0.29 18.88
N GLU A 73 9.36 0.59 19.52
CA GLU A 73 8.07 0.25 20.14
C GLU A 73 7.03 -0.20 19.11
N LEU A 74 6.97 0.45 17.94
CA LEU A 74 6.10 0.05 16.85
C LEU A 74 6.47 -1.33 16.32
N ARG A 75 7.78 -1.56 16.07
CA ARG A 75 8.28 -2.86 15.59
C ARG A 75 8.02 -3.98 16.60
N LYS A 76 8.23 -3.67 17.90
CA LYS A 76 7.89 -4.62 18.97
C LYS A 76 6.39 -4.91 18.99
N GLY A 77 5.52 -3.90 18.91
CA GLY A 77 4.08 -4.08 18.86
C GLY A 77 3.63 -4.95 17.69
N MET A 78 4.25 -4.78 16.51
CA MET A 78 4.01 -5.65 15.36
C MET A 78 4.45 -7.11 15.63
N ALA A 79 5.62 -7.33 16.25
CA ALA A 79 6.09 -8.67 16.62
C ALA A 79 5.13 -9.33 17.61
N ASP A 80 4.72 -8.61 18.64
CA ASP A 80 3.78 -9.09 19.66
C ASP A 80 2.41 -9.45 19.04
N PHE A 81 1.95 -8.65 18.08
CA PHE A 81 0.72 -8.94 17.33
C PHE A 81 0.82 -10.26 16.54
N TYR A 82 1.91 -10.47 15.82
CA TYR A 82 2.13 -11.72 15.08
C TYR A 82 2.22 -12.92 16.00
N GLN A 83 2.94 -12.79 17.12
CA GLN A 83 3.02 -13.85 18.12
C GLN A 83 1.64 -14.19 18.70
N SER A 84 0.86 -13.17 19.05
CA SER A 84 -0.43 -13.37 19.74
C SER A 84 -1.52 -13.92 18.83
N ASN A 85 -1.55 -13.49 17.57
CA ASN A 85 -2.64 -13.82 16.64
C ASN A 85 -2.33 -15.03 15.75
N TYR A 86 -1.05 -15.27 15.44
CA TYR A 86 -0.64 -16.29 14.48
C TYR A 86 0.35 -17.30 15.05
N GLY A 87 0.84 -17.11 16.29
CA GLY A 87 1.87 -17.97 16.87
C GLY A 87 3.26 -17.82 16.20
N VAL A 88 3.48 -16.73 15.48
CA VAL A 88 4.73 -16.49 14.74
C VAL A 88 5.61 -15.54 15.56
N ALA A 89 6.76 -16.05 16.01
CA ALA A 89 7.77 -15.25 16.68
C ALA A 89 8.63 -14.52 15.64
N LEU A 90 8.67 -13.19 15.72
CA LEU A 90 9.48 -12.32 14.86
C LEU A 90 10.47 -11.51 15.70
N ASN A 91 11.70 -11.38 15.21
CA ASN A 91 12.67 -10.47 15.79
C ASN A 91 12.36 -9.02 15.34
N PRO A 92 11.98 -8.12 16.26
CA PRO A 92 11.60 -6.76 15.89
C PRO A 92 12.73 -5.92 15.29
N ASN A 93 13.99 -6.36 15.46
CA ASN A 93 15.15 -5.62 14.97
C ASN A 93 15.60 -6.01 13.56
N THR A 94 15.26 -7.22 13.10
CA THR A 94 15.78 -7.78 11.84
C THR A 94 14.70 -8.31 10.90
N GLU A 95 13.46 -8.52 11.38
CA GLU A 95 12.41 -9.17 10.61
C GLU A 95 11.15 -8.30 10.45
N ILE A 96 11.19 -7.06 10.95
CA ILE A 96 10.07 -6.12 10.84
C ILE A 96 10.55 -4.78 10.30
N LEU A 97 9.90 -4.33 9.23
CA LEU A 97 10.06 -2.99 8.69
C LEU A 97 8.66 -2.34 8.53
N PRO A 98 8.35 -1.32 9.33
CA PRO A 98 7.12 -0.55 9.14
C PRO A 98 7.09 0.15 7.79
N LEU A 99 5.93 0.16 7.15
CA LEU A 99 5.71 0.75 5.83
C LEU A 99 4.59 1.79 5.88
N MET A 100 4.63 2.75 4.98
CA MET A 100 3.52 3.70 4.73
C MET A 100 2.44 3.08 3.82
N GLY A 101 2.08 1.83 4.10
CA GLY A 101 1.15 1.03 3.34
C GLY A 101 1.82 -0.04 2.47
N SER A 102 1.04 -1.05 2.08
CA SER A 102 1.53 -2.23 1.35
C SER A 102 2.14 -1.92 -0.02
N LYS A 103 1.69 -0.85 -0.69
CA LYS A 103 2.23 -0.46 -2.00
C LYS A 103 3.72 -0.09 -1.93
N GLU A 104 4.13 0.56 -0.86
CA GLU A 104 5.54 0.86 -0.61
C GLU A 104 6.35 -0.44 -0.50
N GLY A 105 5.88 -1.40 0.29
CA GLY A 105 6.54 -2.69 0.43
C GLY A 105 6.64 -3.46 -0.90
N ILE A 106 5.58 -3.49 -1.68
CA ILE A 106 5.57 -4.13 -3.00
C ILE A 106 6.63 -3.47 -3.91
N MET A 107 6.65 -2.14 -3.98
CA MET A 107 7.60 -1.40 -4.81
C MET A 107 9.05 -1.65 -4.36
N HIS A 108 9.34 -1.50 -3.08
CA HIS A 108 10.70 -1.62 -2.55
C HIS A 108 11.22 -3.07 -2.64
N SER A 109 10.37 -4.07 -2.37
CA SER A 109 10.73 -5.47 -2.55
C SER A 109 11.02 -5.79 -4.01
N SER A 110 10.20 -5.28 -4.93
CA SER A 110 10.44 -5.47 -6.36
C SER A 110 11.75 -4.83 -6.81
N LEU A 111 12.04 -3.61 -6.36
CA LEU A 111 13.31 -2.94 -6.67
C LEU A 111 14.52 -3.67 -6.08
N ALA A 112 14.37 -4.33 -4.94
CA ALA A 112 15.46 -5.03 -4.26
C ALA A 112 15.80 -6.40 -4.87
N PHE A 113 14.80 -7.08 -5.47
CA PHE A 113 14.94 -8.48 -5.85
C PHE A 113 14.74 -8.76 -7.35
N LEU A 114 14.22 -7.80 -8.14
CA LEU A 114 13.94 -8.02 -9.55
C LEU A 114 14.89 -7.23 -10.44
N ASN A 115 15.34 -7.90 -11.49
CA ASN A 115 16.08 -7.29 -12.61
C ASN A 115 15.16 -7.20 -13.85
N GLU A 116 15.60 -6.47 -14.86
CA GLU A 116 14.94 -6.42 -16.16
C GLU A 116 14.82 -7.83 -16.76
N GLY A 117 13.60 -8.22 -17.13
CA GLY A 117 13.30 -9.52 -17.72
C GLY A 117 12.99 -10.63 -16.72
N ASP A 118 13.16 -10.42 -15.42
CA ASP A 118 12.71 -11.40 -14.42
C ASP A 118 11.19 -11.59 -14.47
N GLN A 119 10.72 -12.79 -14.22
CA GLN A 119 9.30 -13.13 -14.26
C GLN A 119 8.67 -13.06 -12.88
N VAL A 120 7.49 -12.43 -12.79
CA VAL A 120 6.69 -12.30 -11.56
C VAL A 120 5.33 -12.95 -11.75
N LEU A 121 5.01 -13.95 -10.91
CA LEU A 121 3.68 -14.59 -10.90
C LEU A 121 2.65 -13.65 -10.26
N ILE A 122 1.59 -13.36 -10.99
CA ILE A 122 0.53 -12.43 -10.58
C ILE A 122 -0.83 -13.13 -10.71
N PRO A 123 -1.68 -13.13 -9.67
CA PRO A 123 -3.02 -13.69 -9.76
C PRO A 123 -3.91 -12.90 -10.73
N ASN A 124 -4.80 -13.59 -11.42
CA ASN A 124 -5.83 -13.00 -12.27
C ASN A 124 -7.22 -13.50 -11.85
N PRO A 125 -8.13 -12.64 -11.35
CA PRO A 125 -7.93 -11.22 -11.09
C PRO A 125 -6.96 -10.94 -9.93
N GLY A 126 -6.23 -9.82 -10.01
CA GLY A 126 -5.24 -9.45 -9.01
C GLY A 126 -5.25 -7.95 -8.68
N TYR A 127 -4.51 -7.61 -7.64
CA TYR A 127 -4.34 -6.20 -7.25
C TYR A 127 -3.49 -5.46 -8.31
N PRO A 128 -4.00 -4.37 -8.91
CA PRO A 128 -3.32 -3.71 -10.04
C PRO A 128 -1.90 -3.23 -9.74
N THR A 129 -1.57 -3.01 -8.46
CA THR A 129 -0.22 -2.61 -8.05
C THR A 129 0.83 -3.67 -8.40
N TYR A 130 0.47 -4.96 -8.39
CA TYR A 130 1.42 -6.02 -8.73
C TYR A 130 1.95 -5.89 -10.15
N SER A 131 1.05 -5.80 -11.14
CA SER A 131 1.44 -5.65 -12.54
C SER A 131 2.11 -4.30 -12.82
N SER A 132 1.59 -3.22 -12.24
CA SER A 132 2.15 -1.88 -12.42
C SER A 132 3.58 -1.78 -11.93
N VAL A 133 3.87 -2.30 -10.73
CA VAL A 133 5.21 -2.29 -10.16
C VAL A 133 6.14 -3.21 -10.95
N THR A 134 5.70 -4.43 -11.30
CA THR A 134 6.47 -5.38 -12.12
C THR A 134 6.93 -4.72 -13.42
N ASN A 135 6.03 -4.06 -14.12
CA ASN A 135 6.35 -3.35 -15.36
C ASN A 135 7.32 -2.17 -15.11
N LEU A 136 7.11 -1.37 -14.04
CA LEU A 136 7.97 -0.23 -13.73
C LEU A 136 9.43 -0.60 -13.44
N VAL A 137 9.67 -1.77 -12.86
CA VAL A 137 11.02 -2.26 -12.59
C VAL A 137 11.62 -3.01 -13.78
N GLY A 138 10.89 -3.14 -14.91
CA GLY A 138 11.34 -3.82 -16.12
C GLY A 138 11.19 -5.34 -16.10
N ALA A 139 10.52 -5.88 -15.09
CA ALA A 139 10.22 -7.31 -15.00
C ALA A 139 8.95 -7.67 -15.82
N VAL A 140 8.72 -8.95 -16.04
CA VAL A 140 7.65 -9.48 -16.90
C VAL A 140 6.55 -10.10 -16.03
N PRO A 141 5.31 -9.57 -16.08
CA PRO A 141 4.19 -10.19 -15.37
C PRO A 141 3.76 -11.49 -16.06
N VAL A 142 3.65 -12.56 -15.29
CA VAL A 142 3.12 -13.85 -15.69
C VAL A 142 1.86 -14.13 -14.89
N TYR A 143 0.70 -14.16 -15.56
CA TYR A 143 -0.58 -14.30 -14.89
C TYR A 143 -0.96 -15.76 -14.70
N TYR A 144 -1.60 -16.04 -13.55
CA TYR A 144 -2.28 -17.32 -13.30
C TYR A 144 -3.71 -17.07 -12.81
N ASP A 145 -4.64 -17.90 -13.20
CA ASP A 145 -6.04 -17.79 -12.79
C ASP A 145 -6.23 -18.35 -11.37
N LEU A 146 -7.13 -17.71 -10.60
CA LEU A 146 -7.54 -18.12 -9.25
C LEU A 146 -8.72 -19.09 -9.30
#